data_3a18ea70318af10838dd60e8a1f6d9a7
#
_entry.id   3a18ea70318af10838dd60e8a1f6d9a7
#
_cell.length_a   1.000
_cell.length_b   1.000
_cell.length_c   1.000
_cell.angle_alpha   90.00
_cell.angle_beta   90.00
_cell.angle_gamma   90.00
#
_symmetry.space_group_name_H-M   'P 1'
#
loop_
_entity.id
_entity.type
_entity.pdbx_description
1 polymer ?
#
loop_
_entity_poly.entity_id
_entity_poly.type
_entity_poly.pdbx_seq_one_letter_code
_entity_poly.pdbx_strand_id
1 'polypeptide(L)'
;MNRRDTVGARPTLPPSLPAGASLAGGVVVASRGVGDEYLVRTSGGATVLVVLGDGAAVQHEADLLDRVGGDGAFPRVVDTGVDDAHGSYLMLAPPGDARPLAEVRPGLAGALAIVGAMLDAGRTVERMGFAWEPQRDDVHVRADGSLRVSRARVPRRLAPGERLDARAVVEAIGPTFVPVPAVEGPPSALRLLLPHVAASGERGTTIEDVRAQLVDIERDLVPPADGGAPVAGVCDQGLRRARNEDALAFAHGVTHGEPWRVLVVCDGVSSSSHAERASAAAAGAAHDTLVRLAREGSAAGDRGSAAVGAAIRAAHSAVCGLPLDAADGVAPGTTIVAALVCGRRLTVGWVGDSRAYWVEDDGSVRLTTDHSWVSEAVARGEATIDEAMQSPLAHALTRCLGRLDSADADDASGAERSAASDVAFDVRARDLTGRGWVVLCTDGFWNYFSAPDDVAELVGGAGAGASPARIARRLVAHALARGGQDNATVVVYEHRG
;
A
#
# COMPACT_ATOMS: atom_id res chain seq x y z
N MET A 1 -36.56 -33.67 25.99
CA MET A 1 -36.49 -32.63 27.05
C MET A 1 -35.54 -31.54 26.52
N ASN A 2 -36.14 -30.53 25.87
CA ASN A 2 -35.43 -29.47 25.15
C ASN A 2 -34.91 -28.41 26.12
N ARG A 3 -33.61 -28.21 26.18
CA ARG A 3 -33.03 -26.97 26.71
C ARG A 3 -32.95 -25.96 25.56
N ARG A 4 -33.82 -24.97 25.59
CA ARG A 4 -33.72 -23.76 24.76
C ARG A 4 -32.65 -22.89 25.38
N ASP A 5 -31.58 -22.65 24.61
CA ASP A 5 -30.56 -21.61 24.90
C ASP A 5 -31.27 -20.25 24.83
N THR A 6 -31.33 -19.59 25.96
CA THR A 6 -31.71 -18.17 26.04
C THR A 6 -30.58 -17.33 25.55
N VAL A 7 -30.68 -16.86 24.29
CA VAL A 7 -29.86 -15.76 23.78
C VAL A 7 -30.15 -14.53 24.65
N GLY A 8 -29.15 -14.11 25.42
CA GLY A 8 -29.24 -12.92 26.26
C GLY A 8 -29.60 -11.71 25.39
N ALA A 9 -30.68 -11.03 25.75
CA ALA A 9 -31.05 -9.77 25.13
C ALA A 9 -29.91 -8.78 25.31
N ARG A 10 -29.45 -8.18 24.20
CA ARG A 10 -28.54 -7.02 24.27
C ARG A 10 -29.23 -5.96 25.14
N PRO A 11 -28.51 -5.33 26.09
CA PRO A 11 -29.09 -4.23 26.85
C PRO A 11 -29.51 -3.14 25.84
N THR A 12 -30.78 -2.75 25.90
CA THR A 12 -31.28 -1.60 25.15
C THR A 12 -30.51 -0.35 25.61
N LEU A 13 -29.77 0.30 24.72
CA LEU A 13 -29.12 1.56 25.01
C LEU A 13 -30.17 2.55 25.59
N PRO A 14 -29.84 3.26 26.65
CA PRO A 14 -30.73 4.28 27.18
C PRO A 14 -30.96 5.36 26.13
N PRO A 15 -32.15 6.00 26.10
CA PRO A 15 -32.41 7.09 25.21
C PRO A 15 -31.38 8.20 25.43
N SER A 16 -30.87 8.82 24.36
CA SER A 16 -29.87 9.88 24.44
C SER A 16 -30.36 11.01 25.35
N LEU A 17 -29.51 11.48 26.26
CA LEU A 17 -29.82 12.59 27.14
C LEU A 17 -29.97 13.89 26.35
N PRO A 18 -31.05 14.66 26.58
CA PRO A 18 -31.23 15.94 25.90
C PRO A 18 -30.24 17.01 26.44
N ALA A 19 -29.95 18.01 25.63
CA ALA A 19 -29.22 19.19 26.10
C ALA A 19 -29.95 19.81 27.31
N GLY A 20 -29.19 20.21 28.32
CA GLY A 20 -29.70 20.71 29.60
C GLY A 20 -29.89 19.64 30.67
N ALA A 21 -29.81 18.35 30.39
CA ALA A 21 -29.82 17.29 31.40
C ALA A 21 -28.61 17.35 32.31
N SER A 22 -28.75 16.90 33.55
CA SER A 22 -27.63 16.76 34.49
C SER A 22 -26.91 15.46 34.26
N LEU A 23 -25.58 15.47 34.20
CA LEU A 23 -24.75 14.29 34.07
C LEU A 23 -23.39 14.53 34.73
N ALA A 24 -22.96 13.60 35.58
CA ALA A 24 -21.66 13.61 36.24
C ALA A 24 -21.31 15.00 36.87
N GLY A 25 -22.27 15.62 37.55
CA GLY A 25 -22.13 16.90 38.19
C GLY A 25 -22.05 18.13 37.27
N GLY A 26 -22.35 18.00 36.01
CA GLY A 26 -22.41 19.06 35.00
C GLY A 26 -23.70 19.06 34.20
N VAL A 27 -23.76 19.91 33.18
CA VAL A 27 -24.91 20.06 32.29
C VAL A 27 -24.56 19.58 30.88
N VAL A 28 -25.35 18.67 30.30
CA VAL A 28 -25.18 18.18 28.93
C VAL A 28 -25.36 19.33 27.94
N VAL A 29 -24.35 19.56 27.12
CA VAL A 29 -24.35 20.54 26.04
C VAL A 29 -24.75 19.90 24.71
N ALA A 30 -24.24 18.71 24.43
CA ALA A 30 -24.54 17.94 23.22
C ALA A 30 -24.28 16.44 23.45
N SER A 31 -25.00 15.58 22.75
CA SER A 31 -24.65 14.16 22.62
C SER A 31 -23.69 13.98 21.44
N ARG A 32 -22.80 13.00 21.54
CA ARG A 32 -21.86 12.61 20.49
C ARG A 32 -22.06 11.12 20.18
N GLY A 33 -22.25 10.76 18.90
CA GLY A 33 -22.43 9.37 18.53
C GLY A 33 -23.78 8.75 18.95
N VAL A 34 -23.79 7.44 19.17
CA VAL A 34 -25.01 6.65 19.45
C VAL A 34 -25.16 6.45 20.96
N GLY A 35 -25.48 7.50 21.70
CA GLY A 35 -26.14 7.40 23.00
C GLY A 35 -25.28 7.20 24.26
N ASP A 36 -23.95 7.12 24.18
CA ASP A 36 -23.07 6.90 25.32
C ASP A 36 -22.01 8.00 25.55
N GLU A 37 -21.94 9.01 24.68
CA GLU A 37 -20.96 10.09 24.75
C GLU A 37 -21.65 11.46 24.78
N TYR A 38 -21.22 12.29 25.71
CA TYR A 38 -21.81 13.60 25.96
C TYR A 38 -20.75 14.67 26.17
N LEU A 39 -20.93 15.81 25.52
CA LEU A 39 -20.21 17.01 25.90
C LEU A 39 -20.93 17.63 27.08
N VAL A 40 -20.23 17.76 28.20
CA VAL A 40 -20.79 18.26 29.46
C VAL A 40 -20.04 19.50 29.88
N ARG A 41 -20.79 20.55 30.24
CA ARG A 41 -20.22 21.76 30.84
C ARG A 41 -20.20 21.58 32.36
N THR A 42 -19.01 21.60 32.96
CA THR A 42 -18.82 21.49 34.40
C THR A 42 -19.24 22.77 35.11
N SER A 43 -19.43 22.70 36.40
CA SER A 43 -19.71 23.87 37.27
C SER A 43 -18.63 24.94 37.18
N GLY A 44 -17.37 24.58 36.89
CA GLY A 44 -16.26 25.48 36.61
C GLY A 44 -16.24 26.08 35.21
N GLY A 45 -17.23 25.82 34.36
CA GLY A 45 -17.38 26.35 33.00
C GLY A 45 -16.57 25.64 31.93
N ALA A 46 -15.74 24.63 32.26
CA ALA A 46 -15.01 23.82 31.29
C ALA A 46 -15.96 22.84 30.56
N THR A 47 -15.70 22.58 29.27
CA THR A 47 -16.39 21.54 28.54
C THR A 47 -15.52 20.27 28.52
N VAL A 48 -16.09 19.14 28.87
CA VAL A 48 -15.44 17.84 28.94
C VAL A 48 -16.26 16.79 28.17
N LEU A 49 -15.61 15.71 27.75
CA LEU A 49 -16.29 14.54 27.19
C LEU A 49 -16.62 13.58 28.32
N VAL A 50 -17.88 13.24 28.51
CA VAL A 50 -18.35 12.22 29.45
C VAL A 50 -18.78 11.01 28.64
N VAL A 51 -18.19 9.86 28.98
CA VAL A 51 -18.49 8.55 28.39
C VAL A 51 -19.23 7.74 29.43
N LEU A 52 -20.43 7.26 29.07
CA LEU A 52 -21.18 6.29 29.86
C LEU A 52 -20.89 4.88 29.36
N GLY A 53 -20.84 3.90 30.24
CA GLY A 53 -20.61 2.52 29.82
C GLY A 53 -20.80 1.52 30.95
N ASP A 54 -20.59 0.23 30.62
CA ASP A 54 -20.48 -0.73 31.70
C ASP A 54 -19.20 -0.46 32.53
N GLY A 55 -19.25 -0.79 33.81
CA GLY A 55 -18.16 -0.47 34.74
C GLY A 55 -16.81 -1.07 34.32
N ALA A 56 -16.81 -2.21 33.61
CA ALA A 56 -15.57 -2.88 33.20
C ALA A 56 -14.92 -2.14 32.04
N ALA A 57 -15.68 -1.75 31.02
CA ALA A 57 -15.16 -1.02 29.86
C ALA A 57 -14.64 0.39 30.27
N VAL A 58 -15.42 1.11 31.09
CA VAL A 58 -15.01 2.40 31.66
C VAL A 58 -13.72 2.27 32.47
N GLN A 59 -13.61 1.22 33.32
CA GLN A 59 -12.42 0.99 34.13
C GLN A 59 -11.19 0.63 33.29
N HIS A 60 -11.33 -0.19 32.24
CA HIS A 60 -10.22 -0.54 31.34
C HIS A 60 -9.66 0.70 30.63
N GLU A 61 -10.54 1.58 30.16
CA GLU A 61 -10.14 2.82 29.49
C GLU A 61 -9.47 3.78 30.49
N ALA A 62 -10.02 3.94 31.68
CA ALA A 62 -9.41 4.74 32.73
C ALA A 62 -8.02 4.21 33.16
N ASP A 63 -7.89 2.90 33.37
CA ASP A 63 -6.62 2.24 33.75
C ASP A 63 -5.52 2.45 32.68
N LEU A 64 -5.87 2.42 31.39
CA LEU A 64 -4.95 2.75 30.30
C LEU A 64 -4.52 4.20 30.39
N LEU A 65 -5.50 5.12 30.43
CA LEU A 65 -5.25 6.56 30.35
C LEU A 65 -4.43 7.07 31.55
N ASP A 66 -4.65 6.52 32.74
CA ASP A 66 -3.84 6.81 33.92
C ASP A 66 -2.37 6.39 33.74
N ARG A 67 -2.13 5.26 33.08
CA ARG A 67 -0.77 4.74 32.81
C ARG A 67 -0.06 5.50 31.70
N VAL A 68 -0.80 5.95 30.69
CA VAL A 68 -0.25 6.73 29.58
C VAL A 68 0.06 8.17 30.02
N GLY A 69 -0.53 8.63 31.13
CA GLY A 69 -0.18 9.90 31.79
C GLY A 69 -0.52 11.17 31.00
N GLY A 70 -1.49 11.10 30.10
CA GLY A 70 -1.85 12.25 29.26
C GLY A 70 -0.78 12.62 28.23
N ASP A 71 0.15 11.71 27.94
CA ASP A 71 1.23 11.92 27.00
C ASP A 71 0.72 11.90 25.55
N GLY A 72 1.04 12.98 24.87
CA GLY A 72 0.98 13.13 23.41
C GLY A 72 -0.39 12.86 22.78
N ALA A 73 -0.71 11.63 22.45
CA ALA A 73 -1.87 11.27 21.62
C ALA A 73 -3.17 11.07 22.40
N PHE A 74 -3.11 10.64 23.65
CA PHE A 74 -4.29 10.23 24.43
C PHE A 74 -4.88 11.35 25.31
N PRO A 75 -6.19 11.34 25.60
CA PRO A 75 -6.82 12.34 26.44
C PRO A 75 -6.41 12.13 27.92
N ARG A 76 -6.41 13.22 28.65
CA ARG A 76 -6.23 13.17 30.11
C ARG A 76 -7.57 12.83 30.77
N VAL A 77 -7.55 11.90 31.72
CA VAL A 77 -8.68 11.66 32.63
C VAL A 77 -8.89 12.87 33.52
N VAL A 78 -10.12 13.35 33.56
CA VAL A 78 -10.54 14.47 34.45
C VAL A 78 -11.16 13.89 35.69
N ASP A 79 -12.04 12.90 35.54
CA ASP A 79 -12.75 12.25 36.65
C ASP A 79 -13.31 10.90 36.19
N THR A 80 -13.58 9.99 37.13
CA THR A 80 -14.30 8.74 36.94
C THR A 80 -15.23 8.49 38.12
N GLY A 81 -16.39 7.89 37.87
CA GLY A 81 -17.31 7.60 38.95
C GLY A 81 -18.57 6.86 38.52
N VAL A 82 -19.56 6.92 39.36
CA VAL A 82 -20.89 6.39 39.09
C VAL A 82 -21.90 7.53 39.27
N ASP A 83 -22.65 7.78 38.20
CA ASP A 83 -23.81 8.68 38.26
C ASP A 83 -25.02 7.85 38.66
N ASP A 84 -25.75 8.30 39.67
CA ASP A 84 -26.87 7.53 40.24
C ASP A 84 -27.99 7.21 39.26
N ALA A 85 -28.17 8.04 38.25
CA ALA A 85 -29.21 7.89 37.22
C ALA A 85 -28.69 7.17 35.96
N HIS A 86 -27.42 7.22 35.64
CA HIS A 86 -26.88 6.84 34.33
C HIS A 86 -25.79 5.77 34.38
N GLY A 87 -25.31 5.38 35.58
CA GLY A 87 -24.29 4.34 35.74
C GLY A 87 -22.85 4.85 35.72
N SER A 88 -21.90 3.98 35.38
CA SER A 88 -20.48 4.31 35.38
C SER A 88 -20.11 5.32 34.30
N TYR A 89 -19.28 6.28 34.64
CA TYR A 89 -18.79 7.29 33.71
C TYR A 89 -17.27 7.48 33.76
N LEU A 90 -16.72 7.92 32.61
CA LEU A 90 -15.37 8.40 32.43
C LEU A 90 -15.42 9.82 31.86
N MET A 91 -14.77 10.75 32.54
CA MET A 91 -14.70 12.15 32.12
C MET A 91 -13.31 12.45 31.53
N LEU A 92 -13.26 12.90 30.29
CA LEU A 92 -12.06 13.12 29.53
C LEU A 92 -11.88 14.60 29.15
N ALA A 93 -10.64 15.07 29.20
CA ALA A 93 -10.31 16.37 28.63
C ALA A 93 -10.52 16.37 27.12
N PRO A 94 -11.07 17.43 26.54
CA PRO A 94 -11.28 17.54 25.10
C PRO A 94 -9.92 17.57 24.35
N PRO A 95 -9.91 17.26 23.03
CA PRO A 95 -8.69 17.24 22.23
C PRO A 95 -8.06 18.62 21.97
N GLY A 96 -8.57 19.68 22.57
CA GLY A 96 -8.05 21.04 22.47
C GLY A 96 -8.31 21.68 21.11
N ASP A 97 -7.26 22.19 20.50
CA ASP A 97 -7.26 22.87 19.20
C ASP A 97 -7.15 21.90 17.99
N ALA A 98 -7.08 20.59 18.26
CA ALA A 98 -6.99 19.59 17.21
C ALA A 98 -8.32 19.46 16.46
N ARG A 99 -8.24 19.34 15.13
CA ARG A 99 -9.39 19.22 14.25
C ARG A 99 -9.75 17.76 14.03
N PRO A 100 -11.04 17.40 13.92
CA PRO A 100 -11.44 16.04 13.56
C PRO A 100 -10.75 15.57 12.29
N LEU A 101 -10.28 14.33 12.28
CA LEU A 101 -9.61 13.75 11.11
C LEU A 101 -10.48 13.84 9.84
N ALA A 102 -11.80 13.76 9.99
CA ALA A 102 -12.76 13.92 8.89
C ALA A 102 -12.66 15.27 8.17
N GLU A 103 -12.20 16.32 8.84
CA GLU A 103 -12.06 17.68 8.32
C GLU A 103 -10.66 17.98 7.76
N VAL A 104 -9.71 17.07 7.97
CA VAL A 104 -8.33 17.26 7.53
C VAL A 104 -8.15 16.70 6.12
N ARG A 105 -7.41 17.41 5.30
CA ARG A 105 -7.05 16.98 3.94
C ARG A 105 -5.53 17.00 3.80
N PRO A 106 -4.83 16.01 4.38
CA PRO A 106 -3.37 15.97 4.36
C PRO A 106 -2.86 15.66 2.95
N GLY A 107 -1.74 16.26 2.58
CA GLY A 107 -0.91 15.74 1.48
C GLY A 107 -0.28 14.39 1.86
N LEU A 108 0.48 13.78 0.94
CA LEU A 108 1.08 12.45 1.13
C LEU A 108 1.91 12.35 2.42
N ALA A 109 2.85 13.28 2.64
CA ALA A 109 3.69 13.29 3.84
C ALA A 109 2.88 13.41 5.13
N GLY A 110 1.84 14.28 5.14
CA GLY A 110 0.95 14.41 6.28
C GLY A 110 0.12 13.16 6.54
N ALA A 111 -0.28 12.46 5.48
CA ALA A 111 -0.99 11.20 5.56
C ALA A 111 -0.13 10.08 6.17
N LEU A 112 1.12 9.96 5.73
CA LEU A 112 2.10 9.03 6.29
C LEU A 112 2.35 9.31 7.77
N ALA A 113 2.53 10.59 8.12
CA ALA A 113 2.71 11.01 9.50
C ALA A 113 1.52 10.62 10.39
N ILE A 114 0.28 10.77 9.91
CA ILE A 114 -0.94 10.37 10.61
C ILE A 114 -0.97 8.85 10.83
N VAL A 115 -0.70 8.04 9.80
CA VAL A 115 -0.63 6.58 9.92
C VAL A 115 0.46 6.17 10.91
N GLY A 116 1.65 6.76 10.79
CA GLY A 116 2.76 6.53 11.73
C GLY A 116 2.37 6.83 13.18
N ALA A 117 1.75 7.98 13.42
CA ALA A 117 1.28 8.37 14.76
C ALA A 117 0.18 7.44 15.31
N MET A 118 -0.72 6.92 14.45
CA MET A 118 -1.71 5.91 14.85
C MET A 118 -1.06 4.59 15.26
N LEU A 119 -0.05 4.15 14.53
CA LEU A 119 0.68 2.92 14.87
C LEU A 119 1.48 3.11 16.17
N ASP A 120 2.04 4.29 16.44
CA ASP A 120 2.73 4.59 17.69
C ASP A 120 1.76 4.60 18.88
N ALA A 121 0.58 5.18 18.71
CA ALA A 121 -0.48 5.10 19.70
C ALA A 121 -0.91 3.65 19.96
N GLY A 122 -1.13 2.84 18.90
CA GLY A 122 -1.42 1.42 19.01
C GLY A 122 -0.34 0.63 19.74
N ARG A 123 0.93 0.88 19.44
CA ARG A 123 2.08 0.27 20.16
C ARG A 123 2.06 0.63 21.65
N THR A 124 1.70 1.85 21.99
CA THR A 124 1.60 2.30 23.38
C THR A 124 0.51 1.50 24.12
N VAL A 125 -0.67 1.36 23.52
CA VAL A 125 -1.79 0.59 24.08
C VAL A 125 -1.41 -0.91 24.23
N GLU A 126 -0.78 -1.48 23.20
CA GLU A 126 -0.32 -2.88 23.22
C GLU A 126 0.68 -3.15 24.35
N ARG A 127 1.67 -2.25 24.53
CA ARG A 127 2.65 -2.38 25.62
C ARG A 127 2.02 -2.33 27.00
N MET A 128 0.89 -1.62 27.14
CA MET A 128 0.11 -1.58 28.37
C MET A 128 -0.78 -2.81 28.56
N GLY A 129 -0.82 -3.72 27.56
CA GLY A 129 -1.55 -4.96 27.61
C GLY A 129 -3.05 -4.82 27.33
N PHE A 130 -3.45 -3.85 26.51
CA PHE A 130 -4.84 -3.62 26.15
C PHE A 130 -5.11 -3.81 24.65
N ALA A 131 -6.30 -4.31 24.31
CA ALA A 131 -6.84 -4.24 22.97
C ALA A 131 -7.28 -2.80 22.67
N TRP A 132 -7.09 -2.35 21.43
CA TRP A 132 -7.46 -1.01 21.00
C TRP A 132 -8.35 -1.06 19.77
N GLU A 133 -9.48 -0.38 19.85
CA GLU A 133 -10.49 -0.31 18.79
C GLU A 133 -10.77 1.16 18.44
N PRO A 134 -9.79 1.88 17.85
CA PRO A 134 -9.96 3.29 17.54
C PRO A 134 -11.09 3.47 16.53
N GLN A 135 -11.83 4.55 16.66
CA GLN A 135 -12.83 4.97 15.68
C GLN A 135 -12.39 6.30 15.06
N ARG A 136 -12.79 6.50 13.81
CA ARG A 136 -12.46 7.69 13.03
C ARG A 136 -12.78 9.00 13.76
N ASP A 137 -13.96 9.05 14.38
CA ASP A 137 -14.48 10.25 15.05
C ASP A 137 -13.73 10.58 16.34
N ASP A 138 -12.93 9.63 16.87
CA ASP A 138 -12.09 9.84 18.01
C ASP A 138 -10.72 10.43 17.64
N VAL A 139 -10.36 10.41 16.37
CA VAL A 139 -9.04 10.83 15.89
C VAL A 139 -9.08 12.30 15.45
N HIS A 140 -8.20 13.10 16.00
CA HIS A 140 -8.02 14.51 15.72
C HIS A 140 -6.57 14.82 15.37
N VAL A 141 -6.33 15.84 14.56
CA VAL A 141 -5.01 16.25 14.11
C VAL A 141 -4.80 17.71 14.41
N ARG A 142 -3.67 18.06 15.02
CA ARG A 142 -3.24 19.44 15.27
C ARG A 142 -2.65 20.09 14.02
N ALA A 143 -2.46 21.40 14.09
CA ALA A 143 -1.84 22.17 13.01
C ALA A 143 -0.40 21.74 12.71
N ASP A 144 0.33 21.22 13.69
CA ASP A 144 1.67 20.66 13.56
C ASP A 144 1.71 19.22 13.03
N GLY A 145 0.54 18.62 12.72
CA GLY A 145 0.40 17.25 12.26
C GLY A 145 0.37 16.20 13.38
N SER A 146 0.52 16.59 14.64
CA SER A 146 0.46 15.64 15.75
C SER A 146 -0.96 15.12 15.97
N LEU A 147 -1.04 13.85 16.39
CA LEU A 147 -2.30 13.15 16.62
C LEU A 147 -2.85 13.44 18.01
N ARG A 148 -4.17 13.53 18.10
CA ARG A 148 -4.93 13.51 19.36
C ARG A 148 -6.09 12.54 19.24
N VAL A 149 -6.28 11.73 20.26
CA VAL A 149 -7.43 10.84 20.39
C VAL A 149 -8.36 11.42 21.44
N SER A 150 -9.64 11.55 21.13
CA SER A 150 -10.63 12.04 22.12
C SER A 150 -11.10 10.94 23.06
N ARG A 151 -10.99 9.67 22.64
CA ARG A 151 -11.35 8.49 23.42
C ARG A 151 -10.45 7.31 23.05
N ALA A 152 -9.96 6.55 24.05
CA ALA A 152 -9.04 5.44 23.80
C ALA A 152 -9.71 4.15 23.31
N ARG A 153 -10.98 3.90 23.63
CA ARG A 153 -11.74 2.70 23.26
C ARG A 153 -10.98 1.39 23.48
N VAL A 154 -10.79 1.04 24.73
CA VAL A 154 -10.11 -0.18 25.17
C VAL A 154 -11.13 -1.17 25.75
N PRO A 155 -11.74 -2.01 24.94
CA PRO A 155 -12.84 -2.89 25.39
C PRO A 155 -12.36 -3.98 26.34
N ARG A 156 -11.08 -4.39 26.28
CA ARG A 156 -10.54 -5.50 27.07
C ARG A 156 -9.02 -5.46 27.18
N ARG A 157 -8.48 -6.27 28.07
CA ARG A 157 -7.05 -6.59 28.10
C ARG A 157 -6.69 -7.63 27.03
N LEU A 158 -5.46 -7.56 26.51
CA LEU A 158 -4.90 -8.60 25.65
C LEU A 158 -4.64 -9.88 26.48
N ALA A 159 -4.87 -11.03 25.87
CA ALA A 159 -4.48 -12.30 26.43
C ALA A 159 -2.92 -12.44 26.44
N PRO A 160 -2.33 -13.29 27.27
CA PRO A 160 -0.91 -13.54 27.25
C PRO A 160 -0.43 -13.99 25.86
N GLY A 161 0.51 -13.24 25.27
CA GLY A 161 1.03 -13.49 23.92
C GLY A 161 0.18 -12.95 22.76
N GLU A 162 -0.98 -12.40 23.03
CA GLU A 162 -1.82 -11.73 22.03
C GLU A 162 -1.20 -10.38 21.63
N ARG A 163 -1.25 -10.07 20.34
CA ARG A 163 -0.77 -8.81 19.77
C ARG A 163 -1.94 -8.04 19.17
N LEU A 164 -1.79 -6.70 19.05
CA LEU A 164 -2.74 -5.90 18.32
C LEU A 164 -2.64 -6.19 16.82
N ASP A 165 -3.80 -6.29 16.18
CA ASP A 165 -3.87 -6.31 14.72
C ASP A 165 -3.68 -4.87 14.19
N ALA A 166 -2.51 -4.62 13.63
CA ALA A 166 -2.15 -3.33 13.06
C ALA A 166 -3.08 -2.90 11.92
N ARG A 167 -3.65 -3.88 11.20
CA ARG A 167 -4.64 -3.64 10.15
C ARG A 167 -5.89 -2.98 10.71
N ALA A 168 -6.41 -3.49 11.82
CA ALA A 168 -7.59 -2.90 12.48
C ALA A 168 -7.34 -1.45 12.91
N VAL A 169 -6.12 -1.13 13.38
CA VAL A 169 -5.72 0.23 13.75
C VAL A 169 -5.70 1.17 12.54
N VAL A 170 -5.20 0.71 11.39
CA VAL A 170 -5.12 1.51 10.15
C VAL A 170 -6.48 1.62 9.46
N GLU A 171 -7.27 0.53 9.44
CA GLU A 171 -8.62 0.53 8.85
C GLU A 171 -9.56 1.51 9.55
N ALA A 172 -9.38 1.74 10.83
CA ALA A 172 -10.16 2.73 11.58
C ALA A 172 -10.09 4.14 10.99
N ILE A 173 -8.96 4.50 10.35
CA ILE A 173 -8.76 5.79 9.68
C ILE A 173 -9.01 5.73 8.17
N GLY A 174 -9.08 4.52 7.60
CA GLY A 174 -9.21 4.26 6.16
C GLY A 174 -10.38 4.96 5.48
N PRO A 175 -11.61 4.88 6.00
CA PRO A 175 -12.78 5.52 5.39
C PRO A 175 -12.67 7.04 5.27
N THR A 176 -11.77 7.68 6.02
CA THR A 176 -11.53 9.14 5.96
C THR A 176 -11.01 9.58 4.60
N PHE A 177 -10.42 8.65 3.87
CA PHE A 177 -9.69 8.90 2.64
C PHE A 177 -10.42 8.39 1.38
N VAL A 178 -11.67 7.90 1.55
CA VAL A 178 -12.56 7.58 0.42
C VAL A 178 -13.00 8.89 -0.23
N PRO A 179 -12.84 9.08 -1.55
CA PRO A 179 -13.25 10.31 -2.19
C PRO A 179 -14.77 10.47 -2.14
N VAL A 180 -15.21 11.68 -1.84
CA VAL A 180 -16.52 12.16 -2.25
C VAL A 180 -16.55 12.12 -3.78
N PRO A 181 -17.62 11.61 -4.43
CA PRO A 181 -17.67 11.53 -5.87
C PRO A 181 -17.54 12.92 -6.50
N ALA A 182 -16.72 12.99 -7.54
CA ALA A 182 -16.60 14.09 -8.48
C ALA A 182 -16.19 15.47 -7.90
N VAL A 183 -14.96 15.57 -7.39
CA VAL A 183 -14.18 16.80 -7.49
C VAL A 183 -12.85 16.44 -8.14
N GLU A 184 -12.52 17.13 -9.22
CA GLU A 184 -11.23 17.03 -9.92
C GLU A 184 -10.10 17.39 -8.95
N GLY A 185 -9.49 16.37 -8.34
CA GLY A 185 -8.33 16.48 -7.48
C GLY A 185 -7.59 15.14 -7.41
N PRO A 186 -6.28 15.15 -7.19
CA PRO A 186 -5.51 13.89 -7.10
C PRO A 186 -6.11 13.01 -5.99
N PRO A 187 -6.12 11.68 -6.17
CA PRO A 187 -6.53 10.75 -5.10
C PRO A 187 -5.73 11.08 -3.84
N SER A 188 -6.40 11.08 -2.68
CA SER A 188 -5.72 11.39 -1.44
C SER A 188 -4.55 10.42 -1.28
N ALA A 189 -3.41 10.95 -0.83
CA ALA A 189 -2.18 10.20 -0.65
C ALA A 189 -2.36 8.92 0.19
N LEU A 190 -3.33 8.91 1.09
CA LEU A 190 -3.66 7.75 1.93
C LEU A 190 -4.42 6.65 1.19
N ARG A 191 -5.18 6.96 0.14
CA ARG A 191 -5.77 5.93 -0.71
C ARG A 191 -4.71 5.10 -1.43
N LEU A 192 -3.53 5.68 -1.67
CA LEU A 192 -2.37 4.98 -2.21
C LEU A 192 -1.63 4.15 -1.16
N LEU A 193 -1.70 4.57 0.12
CA LEU A 193 -0.99 3.91 1.23
C LEU A 193 -1.77 2.76 1.85
N LEU A 194 -3.08 2.92 2.03
CA LEU A 194 -3.90 1.93 2.74
C LEU A 194 -3.89 0.54 2.09
N PRO A 195 -3.93 0.40 0.75
CA PRO A 195 -3.79 -0.91 0.14
C PRO A 195 -2.44 -1.57 0.42
N HIS A 196 -1.34 -0.81 0.44
CA HIS A 196 -0.01 -1.34 0.76
C HIS A 196 0.09 -1.78 2.22
N VAL A 197 -0.46 -0.99 3.13
CA VAL A 197 -0.52 -1.33 4.56
C VAL A 197 -1.48 -2.49 4.81
N ALA A 198 -2.59 -2.57 4.07
CA ALA A 198 -3.59 -3.64 4.22
C ALA A 198 -3.19 -4.93 3.49
N ALA A 199 -2.51 -4.85 2.34
CA ALA A 199 -2.08 -6.01 1.54
C ALA A 199 -0.95 -6.80 2.20
N SER A 200 -0.16 -6.17 3.06
CA SER A 200 0.93 -6.84 3.79
C SER A 200 0.46 -7.71 4.97
N GLY A 201 -0.83 -7.78 5.24
CA GLY A 201 -1.36 -8.40 6.44
C GLY A 201 -2.12 -9.70 6.20
N GLU A 202 -1.46 -10.84 6.34
CA GLU A 202 -2.13 -12.01 6.92
C GLU A 202 -2.69 -11.61 8.30
N ARG A 203 -3.79 -12.22 8.75
CA ARG A 203 -4.32 -12.01 10.11
C ARG A 203 -3.19 -12.21 11.11
N GLY A 204 -2.80 -11.15 11.79
CA GLY A 204 -1.71 -11.17 12.76
C GLY A 204 -0.48 -10.32 12.39
N THR A 205 -0.55 -9.44 11.39
CA THR A 205 0.50 -8.47 11.09
C THR A 205 0.73 -7.55 12.29
N THR A 206 1.96 -7.49 12.76
CA THR A 206 2.28 -6.67 13.93
C THR A 206 2.41 -5.18 13.57
N ILE A 207 2.29 -4.30 14.55
CA ILE A 207 2.53 -2.85 14.38
C ILE A 207 3.94 -2.60 13.84
N GLU A 208 4.93 -3.38 14.26
CA GLU A 208 6.30 -3.31 13.80
C GLU A 208 6.44 -3.62 12.32
N ASP A 209 5.73 -4.65 11.83
CA ASP A 209 5.75 -5.04 10.41
C ASP A 209 5.17 -3.92 9.52
N VAL A 210 4.00 -3.38 9.89
CA VAL A 210 3.38 -2.27 9.16
C VAL A 210 4.24 -1.01 9.21
N ARG A 211 4.90 -0.75 10.35
CA ARG A 211 5.78 0.40 10.49
C ARG A 211 7.05 0.29 9.65
N ALA A 212 7.66 -0.88 9.58
CA ALA A 212 8.79 -1.12 8.69
C ALA A 212 8.42 -0.85 7.22
N GLN A 213 7.25 -1.30 6.81
CA GLN A 213 6.73 -1.03 5.47
C GLN A 213 6.41 0.45 5.23
N LEU A 214 5.87 1.18 6.23
CA LEU A 214 5.67 2.63 6.12
C LEU A 214 6.99 3.37 5.87
N VAL A 215 8.07 2.98 6.56
CA VAL A 215 9.41 3.57 6.34
C VAL A 215 9.87 3.32 4.91
N ASP A 216 9.63 2.13 4.37
CA ASP A 216 9.96 1.80 2.99
C ASP A 216 9.09 2.58 2.00
N ILE A 217 7.79 2.67 2.25
CA ILE A 217 6.85 3.48 1.46
C ILE A 217 7.21 4.96 1.54
N GLU A 218 7.56 5.49 2.71
CA GLU A 218 7.98 6.87 2.89
C GLU A 218 9.25 7.17 2.11
N ARG A 219 10.25 6.29 2.17
CA ARG A 219 11.48 6.40 1.38
C ARG A 219 11.20 6.39 -0.13
N ASP A 220 10.25 5.55 -0.58
CA ASP A 220 10.00 5.32 -1.99
C ASP A 220 8.98 6.31 -2.60
N LEU A 221 8.05 6.83 -1.81
CA LEU A 221 6.96 7.73 -2.26
C LEU A 221 7.19 9.21 -1.93
N VAL A 222 7.96 9.53 -0.90
CA VAL A 222 8.30 10.91 -0.54
C VAL A 222 9.66 11.23 -1.13
N PRO A 223 9.73 12.04 -2.20
CA PRO A 223 11.02 12.49 -2.71
C PRO A 223 11.75 13.29 -1.63
N PRO A 224 13.06 13.15 -1.49
CA PRO A 224 13.85 14.01 -0.61
C PRO A 224 13.53 15.49 -0.92
N ALA A 225 13.53 16.34 0.10
CA ALA A 225 13.10 17.73 0.04
C ALA A 225 13.88 18.64 -0.94
N ASP A 226 14.90 18.12 -1.58
CA ASP A 226 15.89 18.80 -2.42
C ASP A 226 15.69 18.53 -3.92
N GLY A 227 14.52 18.93 -4.44
CA GLY A 227 14.35 19.15 -5.89
C GLY A 227 14.13 17.88 -6.71
N GLY A 228 12.88 17.46 -6.78
CA GLY A 228 12.34 16.61 -7.83
C GLY A 228 13.07 15.29 -8.07
N ALA A 229 12.71 14.24 -7.30
CA ALA A 229 13.22 12.91 -7.59
C ALA A 229 12.98 12.58 -9.08
N PRO A 230 14.00 12.12 -9.81
CA PRO A 230 13.87 11.85 -11.25
C PRO A 230 13.05 10.59 -11.53
N VAL A 231 12.75 9.79 -10.51
CA VAL A 231 11.98 8.53 -10.57
C VAL A 231 10.88 8.57 -9.55
N ALA A 232 9.70 8.06 -9.90
CA ALA A 232 8.61 7.82 -8.98
C ALA A 232 7.73 6.66 -9.48
N GLY A 233 7.03 5.99 -8.55
CA GLY A 233 6.12 4.91 -8.90
C GLY A 233 4.83 4.98 -8.09
N VAL A 234 3.80 4.30 -8.60
CA VAL A 234 2.50 4.10 -7.98
C VAL A 234 2.06 2.66 -8.23
N CYS A 235 1.62 1.99 -7.18
CA CYS A 235 1.02 0.67 -7.24
C CYS A 235 -0.33 0.75 -6.54
N ASP A 236 -1.40 0.40 -7.24
CA ASP A 236 -2.78 0.46 -6.74
C ASP A 236 -3.45 -0.92 -6.88
N GLN A 237 -4.19 -1.32 -5.87
CA GLN A 237 -4.89 -2.62 -5.86
C GLN A 237 -5.97 -2.73 -6.95
N GLY A 238 -6.37 -1.62 -7.54
CA GLY A 238 -7.52 -1.59 -8.42
C GLY A 238 -8.85 -1.61 -7.66
N LEU A 239 -9.95 -1.72 -8.41
CA LEU A 239 -11.30 -1.63 -7.86
C LEU A 239 -11.98 -3.00 -7.69
N ARG A 240 -11.41 -4.07 -8.23
CA ARG A 240 -12.02 -5.40 -8.31
C ARG A 240 -11.22 -6.50 -7.62
N ARG A 241 -9.92 -6.35 -7.48
CA ARG A 241 -9.06 -7.36 -6.85
C ARG A 241 -9.17 -7.32 -5.32
N ALA A 242 -9.19 -8.48 -4.69
CA ALA A 242 -9.21 -8.60 -3.23
C ALA A 242 -7.85 -8.30 -2.59
N ARG A 243 -6.76 -8.46 -3.34
CA ARG A 243 -5.37 -8.25 -2.92
C ARG A 243 -4.61 -7.49 -4.00
N ASN A 244 -3.51 -6.86 -3.59
CA ASN A 244 -2.53 -6.35 -4.53
C ASN A 244 -1.42 -7.38 -4.69
N GLU A 245 -1.31 -7.95 -5.88
CA GLU A 245 -0.31 -8.95 -6.24
C GLU A 245 0.86 -8.34 -7.02
N ASP A 246 0.79 -7.04 -7.31
CA ASP A 246 1.85 -6.26 -7.93
C ASP A 246 2.91 -5.81 -6.92
N ALA A 247 4.13 -5.58 -7.41
CA ALA A 247 5.19 -4.94 -6.65
C ALA A 247 6.03 -4.01 -7.54
N LEU A 248 6.58 -2.97 -6.93
CA LEU A 248 7.52 -2.06 -7.57
C LEU A 248 8.73 -1.79 -6.67
N ALA A 249 9.85 -1.44 -7.29
CA ALA A 249 11.00 -0.89 -6.60
C ALA A 249 11.75 0.07 -7.52
N PHE A 250 12.34 1.13 -6.98
CA PHE A 250 13.17 2.06 -7.74
C PHE A 250 14.22 2.73 -6.86
N ALA A 251 15.30 3.14 -7.47
CA ALA A 251 16.36 3.91 -6.83
C ALA A 251 17.07 4.83 -7.82
N HIS A 252 17.79 5.79 -7.30
CA HIS A 252 18.67 6.65 -8.08
C HIS A 252 19.91 7.02 -7.29
N GLY A 253 20.97 7.42 -8.01
CA GLY A 253 22.20 7.86 -7.39
C GLY A 253 23.22 8.34 -8.43
N VAL A 254 24.42 8.57 -7.95
CA VAL A 254 25.58 8.97 -8.77
C VAL A 254 26.77 8.11 -8.37
N THR A 255 27.50 7.55 -9.34
CA THR A 255 28.73 6.80 -9.12
C THR A 255 29.80 7.29 -10.10
N HIS A 256 30.95 7.69 -9.59
CA HIS A 256 32.05 8.29 -10.37
C HIS A 256 31.60 9.48 -11.26
N GLY A 257 30.67 10.30 -10.79
CA GLY A 257 30.11 11.43 -11.52
C GLY A 257 29.00 11.06 -12.54
N GLU A 258 28.75 9.79 -12.78
CA GLU A 258 27.73 9.29 -13.68
C GLU A 258 26.41 9.03 -12.91
N PRO A 259 25.29 9.64 -13.30
CA PRO A 259 24.00 9.38 -12.69
C PRO A 259 23.46 8.01 -13.12
N TRP A 260 22.86 7.28 -12.17
CA TRP A 260 22.15 6.02 -12.47
C TRP A 260 20.74 6.01 -11.89
N ARG A 261 19.87 5.23 -12.53
CA ARG A 261 18.46 5.02 -12.13
C ARG A 261 18.14 3.54 -12.28
N VAL A 262 17.40 3.02 -11.31
CA VAL A 262 16.89 1.65 -11.29
C VAL A 262 15.37 1.72 -11.19
N LEU A 263 14.67 0.99 -12.02
CA LEU A 263 13.21 0.85 -12.02
C LEU A 263 12.88 -0.63 -12.13
N VAL A 264 11.98 -1.12 -11.30
CA VAL A 264 11.51 -2.53 -11.33
C VAL A 264 10.00 -2.54 -11.12
N VAL A 265 9.30 -3.33 -11.91
CA VAL A 265 7.87 -3.64 -11.77
C VAL A 265 7.68 -5.14 -11.94
N CYS A 266 6.89 -5.73 -11.05
CA CYS A 266 6.54 -7.15 -11.05
C CYS A 266 5.03 -7.30 -10.85
N ASP A 267 4.42 -8.23 -11.58
CA ASP A 267 3.02 -8.61 -11.51
C ASP A 267 2.94 -10.08 -11.08
N GLY A 268 2.30 -10.33 -9.95
CA GLY A 268 2.16 -11.66 -9.40
C GLY A 268 1.14 -12.49 -10.19
N VAL A 269 1.52 -13.69 -10.61
CA VAL A 269 0.64 -14.58 -11.38
C VAL A 269 -0.50 -15.06 -10.48
N SER A 270 -1.71 -14.52 -10.66
CA SER A 270 -2.87 -14.76 -9.77
C SER A 270 -3.31 -16.22 -9.67
N SER A 271 -2.96 -17.08 -10.66
CA SER A 271 -3.20 -18.53 -10.61
C SER A 271 -2.16 -19.28 -9.77
N SER A 272 -1.08 -18.63 -9.33
CA SER A 272 -0.05 -19.19 -8.48
C SER A 272 -0.34 -18.97 -7.00
N SER A 273 0.27 -19.79 -6.12
CA SER A 273 0.20 -19.53 -4.68
C SER A 273 1.09 -18.33 -4.30
N HIS A 274 0.63 -17.49 -3.36
CA HIS A 274 1.40 -16.36 -2.84
C HIS A 274 1.96 -15.41 -3.91
N ALA A 275 1.14 -15.06 -4.91
CA ALA A 275 1.52 -14.18 -6.02
C ALA A 275 2.11 -12.83 -5.52
N GLU A 276 1.54 -12.25 -4.45
CA GLU A 276 2.02 -11.03 -3.80
C GLU A 276 3.42 -11.17 -3.17
N ARG A 277 3.74 -12.37 -2.68
CA ARG A 277 5.09 -12.65 -2.14
C ARG A 277 6.09 -12.86 -3.26
N ALA A 278 5.65 -13.47 -4.36
CA ALA A 278 6.50 -13.69 -5.53
C ALA A 278 6.91 -12.35 -6.16
N SER A 279 5.96 -11.45 -6.41
CA SER A 279 6.23 -10.13 -6.97
C SER A 279 7.12 -9.28 -6.05
N ALA A 280 6.84 -9.27 -4.75
CA ALA A 280 7.64 -8.52 -3.77
C ALA A 280 9.08 -9.06 -3.66
N ALA A 281 9.27 -10.39 -3.61
CA ALA A 281 10.59 -11.01 -3.56
C ALA A 281 11.39 -10.74 -4.84
N ALA A 282 10.74 -10.83 -6.01
CA ALA A 282 11.37 -10.55 -7.29
C ALA A 282 11.80 -9.07 -7.40
N ALA A 283 10.89 -8.15 -7.08
CA ALA A 283 11.18 -6.72 -7.13
C ALA A 283 12.33 -6.32 -6.20
N GLY A 284 12.33 -6.82 -4.95
CA GLY A 284 13.40 -6.57 -3.99
C GLY A 284 14.75 -7.11 -4.44
N ALA A 285 14.82 -8.37 -4.86
CA ALA A 285 16.07 -9.00 -5.28
C ALA A 285 16.68 -8.35 -6.54
N ALA A 286 15.83 -7.99 -7.51
CA ALA A 286 16.28 -7.27 -8.71
C ALA A 286 16.79 -5.87 -8.37
N HIS A 287 16.04 -5.12 -7.57
CA HIS A 287 16.40 -3.79 -7.09
C HIS A 287 17.77 -3.80 -6.40
N ASP A 288 17.94 -4.65 -5.39
CA ASP A 288 19.17 -4.71 -4.59
C ASP A 288 20.39 -5.09 -5.44
N THR A 289 20.20 -6.01 -6.40
CA THR A 289 21.25 -6.39 -7.34
C THR A 289 21.64 -5.24 -8.23
N LEU A 290 20.67 -4.52 -8.83
CA LEU A 290 20.95 -3.39 -9.72
C LEU A 290 21.58 -2.21 -8.98
N VAL A 291 21.06 -1.87 -7.78
CA VAL A 291 21.60 -0.79 -6.94
C VAL A 291 23.04 -1.10 -6.53
N ARG A 292 23.33 -2.32 -6.12
CA ARG A 292 24.69 -2.73 -5.78
C ARG A 292 25.64 -2.58 -6.98
N LEU A 293 25.28 -3.15 -8.14
CA LEU A 293 26.11 -3.08 -9.36
C LEU A 293 26.28 -1.64 -9.87
N ALA A 294 25.24 -0.80 -9.77
CA ALA A 294 25.32 0.61 -10.13
C ALA A 294 26.27 1.39 -9.19
N ARG A 295 26.21 1.15 -7.89
CA ARG A 295 27.11 1.76 -6.89
C ARG A 295 28.57 1.31 -7.06
N GLU A 296 28.80 0.07 -7.48
CA GLU A 296 30.14 -0.46 -7.78
C GLU A 296 30.70 0.06 -9.11
N GLY A 297 29.90 0.79 -9.92
CA GLY A 297 30.27 1.20 -11.28
C GLY A 297 30.35 0.05 -12.28
N SER A 298 29.85 -1.13 -11.90
CA SER A 298 29.90 -2.35 -12.71
C SER A 298 28.78 -2.46 -13.73
N ALA A 299 27.87 -1.49 -13.80
CA ALA A 299 26.66 -1.51 -14.62
C ALA A 299 26.68 -0.49 -15.77
N ALA A 300 27.77 0.28 -15.94
CA ALA A 300 27.85 1.31 -16.96
C ALA A 300 28.20 0.77 -18.36
N GLY A 301 27.74 1.49 -19.41
CA GLY A 301 28.00 1.15 -20.81
C GLY A 301 27.44 -0.21 -21.21
N ASP A 302 28.22 -0.98 -21.94
CA ASP A 302 27.80 -2.31 -22.45
C ASP A 302 27.56 -3.37 -21.36
N ARG A 303 27.98 -3.09 -20.11
CA ARG A 303 27.74 -3.98 -18.95
C ARG A 303 26.31 -3.90 -18.45
N GLY A 304 25.50 -2.93 -18.88
CA GLY A 304 24.09 -2.79 -18.48
C GLY A 304 23.28 -4.05 -18.73
N SER A 305 23.45 -4.73 -19.89
CA SER A 305 22.75 -5.97 -20.21
C SER A 305 23.12 -7.11 -19.26
N ALA A 306 24.39 -7.24 -18.90
CA ALA A 306 24.83 -8.24 -17.93
C ALA A 306 24.30 -7.93 -16.52
N ALA A 307 24.25 -6.65 -16.12
CA ALA A 307 23.71 -6.22 -14.84
C ALA A 307 22.21 -6.51 -14.72
N VAL A 308 21.42 -6.18 -15.75
CA VAL A 308 19.98 -6.45 -15.79
C VAL A 308 19.74 -7.96 -15.82
N GLY A 309 20.49 -8.74 -16.59
CA GLY A 309 20.41 -10.19 -16.58
C GLY A 309 20.73 -10.80 -15.20
N ALA A 310 21.73 -10.26 -14.50
CA ALA A 310 22.04 -10.71 -13.14
C ALA A 310 20.89 -10.41 -12.16
N ALA A 311 20.26 -9.25 -12.30
CA ALA A 311 19.10 -8.86 -11.49
C ALA A 311 17.90 -9.78 -11.72
N ILE A 312 17.59 -10.12 -12.97
CA ILE A 312 16.48 -11.04 -13.31
C ILE A 312 16.75 -12.43 -12.76
N ARG A 313 17.99 -12.94 -12.85
CA ARG A 313 18.35 -14.22 -12.24
C ARG A 313 18.26 -14.20 -10.72
N ALA A 314 18.67 -13.10 -10.07
CA ALA A 314 18.50 -12.93 -8.63
C ALA A 314 17.02 -12.91 -8.23
N ALA A 315 16.18 -12.22 -8.99
CA ALA A 315 14.74 -12.21 -8.80
C ALA A 315 14.14 -13.62 -8.95
N HIS A 316 14.50 -14.35 -10.01
CA HIS A 316 14.05 -15.72 -10.22
C HIS A 316 14.45 -16.63 -9.05
N SER A 317 15.70 -16.56 -8.61
CA SER A 317 16.17 -17.34 -7.47
C SER A 317 15.42 -17.01 -6.18
N ALA A 318 15.08 -15.73 -5.95
CA ALA A 318 14.32 -15.31 -4.78
C ALA A 318 12.90 -15.90 -4.80
N VAL A 319 12.24 -15.89 -5.96
CA VAL A 319 10.90 -16.50 -6.11
C VAL A 319 10.96 -18.01 -5.91
N CYS A 320 11.94 -18.70 -6.54
CA CYS A 320 12.14 -20.14 -6.37
C CYS A 320 12.46 -20.55 -4.93
N GLY A 321 13.00 -19.64 -4.12
CA GLY A 321 13.30 -19.84 -2.71
C GLY A 321 12.09 -19.71 -1.78
N LEU A 322 10.94 -19.23 -2.29
CA LEU A 322 9.73 -19.13 -1.47
C LEU A 322 9.20 -20.52 -1.09
N PRO A 323 8.61 -20.65 0.11
CA PRO A 323 8.01 -21.91 0.53
C PRO A 323 6.85 -22.28 -0.41
N LEU A 324 6.74 -23.58 -0.70
CA LEU A 324 5.60 -24.17 -1.39
C LEU A 324 4.56 -24.55 -0.34
N ASP A 325 3.32 -24.07 -0.49
CA ASP A 325 2.23 -24.59 0.31
C ASP A 325 1.84 -25.98 -0.18
N ALA A 326 1.94 -26.96 0.71
CA ALA A 326 1.60 -28.35 0.40
C ALA A 326 0.10 -28.56 0.03
N ALA A 327 -0.75 -27.55 0.33
CA ALA A 327 -2.19 -27.62 0.09
C ALA A 327 -2.60 -27.19 -1.31
N ASP A 328 -1.89 -26.27 -1.96
CA ASP A 328 -2.34 -25.63 -3.20
C ASP A 328 -1.61 -26.11 -4.46
N GLY A 329 -0.45 -26.78 -4.32
CA GLY A 329 0.27 -27.47 -5.40
C GLY A 329 0.86 -26.59 -6.51
N VAL A 330 0.53 -25.28 -6.55
CA VAL A 330 0.99 -24.36 -7.60
C VAL A 330 2.11 -23.47 -7.04
N ALA A 331 3.27 -23.51 -7.68
CA ALA A 331 4.43 -22.75 -7.23
C ALA A 331 4.21 -21.22 -7.40
N PRO A 332 4.78 -20.40 -6.50
CA PRO A 332 4.75 -18.93 -6.65
C PRO A 332 5.36 -18.49 -7.98
N GLY A 333 4.69 -17.55 -8.65
CA GLY A 333 5.12 -17.02 -9.93
C GLY A 333 4.85 -15.50 -10.06
N THR A 334 5.69 -14.82 -10.85
CA THR A 334 5.52 -13.39 -11.15
C THR A 334 6.15 -13.01 -12.48
N THR A 335 5.68 -11.95 -13.09
CA THR A 335 6.39 -11.26 -14.18
C THR A 335 7.51 -10.38 -13.62
N ILE A 336 8.35 -9.84 -14.46
CA ILE A 336 9.28 -8.76 -14.14
C ILE A 336 9.55 -7.91 -15.38
N VAL A 337 9.57 -6.60 -15.21
CA VAL A 337 10.25 -5.66 -16.10
C VAL A 337 11.19 -4.80 -15.27
N ALA A 338 12.48 -4.81 -15.60
CA ALA A 338 13.51 -4.08 -14.89
C ALA A 338 14.29 -3.18 -15.85
N ALA A 339 14.49 -1.94 -15.47
CA ALA A 339 15.25 -0.97 -16.24
C ALA A 339 16.40 -0.38 -15.42
N LEU A 340 17.56 -0.24 -16.08
CA LEU A 340 18.72 0.44 -15.58
C LEU A 340 19.10 1.56 -16.56
N VAL A 341 19.23 2.79 -16.05
CA VAL A 341 19.77 3.91 -16.78
C VAL A 341 21.10 4.30 -16.16
N CYS A 342 22.19 4.31 -16.94
CA CYS A 342 23.49 4.81 -16.55
C CYS A 342 23.89 5.92 -17.54
N GLY A 343 24.00 7.16 -17.08
CA GLY A 343 24.15 8.31 -17.95
C GLY A 343 22.98 8.39 -18.94
N ARG A 344 23.29 8.19 -20.22
CA ARG A 344 22.29 8.16 -21.31
C ARG A 344 21.91 6.75 -21.77
N ARG A 345 22.54 5.71 -21.26
CA ARG A 345 22.28 4.31 -21.67
C ARG A 345 21.16 3.73 -20.85
N LEU A 346 20.02 3.46 -21.48
CA LEU A 346 18.91 2.67 -20.95
C LEU A 346 19.09 1.19 -21.32
N THR A 347 18.97 0.31 -20.34
CA THR A 347 18.88 -1.13 -20.55
C THR A 347 17.62 -1.63 -19.86
N VAL A 348 16.76 -2.33 -20.59
CA VAL A 348 15.52 -2.94 -20.10
C VAL A 348 15.61 -4.45 -20.27
N GLY A 349 15.27 -5.21 -19.24
CA GLY A 349 15.10 -6.66 -19.31
C GLY A 349 13.76 -7.06 -18.74
N TRP A 350 13.18 -8.16 -19.24
CA TRP A 350 11.85 -8.59 -18.83
C TRP A 350 11.61 -10.10 -18.97
N VAL A 351 10.65 -10.57 -18.17
CA VAL A 351 10.01 -11.89 -18.27
C VAL A 351 8.52 -11.70 -18.00
N GLY A 352 7.66 -12.16 -18.88
CA GLY A 352 6.22 -11.96 -18.81
C GLY A 352 5.73 -10.85 -19.74
N ASP A 353 4.62 -10.22 -19.37
CA ASP A 353 3.90 -9.23 -20.16
C ASP A 353 3.82 -7.84 -19.51
N SER A 354 4.49 -7.62 -18.38
CA SER A 354 4.77 -6.28 -17.88
C SER A 354 5.62 -5.51 -18.89
N ARG A 355 5.30 -4.24 -19.11
CA ARG A 355 5.83 -3.49 -20.26
C ARG A 355 6.70 -2.31 -19.86
N ALA A 356 7.61 -1.94 -20.77
CA ALA A 356 8.37 -0.70 -20.74
C ALA A 356 8.14 0.13 -22.00
N TYR A 357 8.01 1.44 -21.81
CA TYR A 357 7.87 2.42 -22.89
C TYR A 357 8.93 3.50 -22.78
N TRP A 358 9.37 4.02 -23.93
CA TRP A 358 10.09 5.27 -24.03
C TRP A 358 9.17 6.29 -24.71
N VAL A 359 8.90 7.40 -24.02
CA VAL A 359 7.97 8.46 -24.44
C VAL A 359 8.76 9.74 -24.64
N GLU A 360 8.74 10.28 -25.85
CA GLU A 360 9.35 11.56 -26.23
C GLU A 360 8.37 12.40 -27.04
N ASP A 361 8.66 13.68 -27.22
CA ASP A 361 7.74 14.63 -27.88
C ASP A 361 7.46 14.23 -29.34
N ASP A 362 8.45 13.63 -30.02
CA ASP A 362 8.42 13.31 -31.46
C ASP A 362 7.99 11.86 -31.74
N GLY A 363 7.65 11.09 -30.72
CA GLY A 363 7.18 9.69 -30.90
C GLY A 363 7.48 8.82 -29.70
N SER A 364 6.64 7.83 -29.51
CA SER A 364 6.73 6.89 -28.40
C SER A 364 6.91 5.47 -28.88
N VAL A 365 7.65 4.67 -28.12
CA VAL A 365 7.91 3.28 -28.50
C VAL A 365 7.81 2.34 -27.31
N ARG A 366 7.19 1.21 -27.52
CA ARG A 366 7.24 0.07 -26.60
C ARG A 366 8.60 -0.62 -26.71
N LEU A 367 9.28 -0.80 -25.59
CA LEU A 367 10.61 -1.39 -25.52
C LEU A 367 10.58 -2.91 -25.31
N THR A 368 9.46 -3.45 -24.81
CA THR A 368 9.25 -4.87 -24.50
C THR A 368 8.36 -5.54 -25.53
N THR A 369 8.48 -6.88 -25.63
CA THR A 369 7.54 -7.75 -26.36
C THR A 369 7.02 -8.77 -25.35
N ASP A 370 5.69 -8.89 -25.25
CA ASP A 370 5.08 -9.72 -24.21
C ASP A 370 5.40 -11.19 -24.41
N HIS A 371 5.74 -11.88 -23.34
CA HIS A 371 5.81 -13.33 -23.30
C HIS A 371 4.41 -13.88 -22.99
N SER A 372 3.55 -13.82 -23.99
CA SER A 372 2.17 -14.28 -23.93
C SER A 372 1.84 -15.11 -25.14
N TRP A 373 0.86 -16.00 -24.98
CA TRP A 373 0.39 -16.84 -26.08
C TRP A 373 -0.06 -15.99 -27.27
N VAL A 374 -0.73 -14.88 -27.06
CA VAL A 374 -1.15 -13.95 -28.12
C VAL A 374 0.04 -13.46 -28.93
N SER A 375 1.07 -12.93 -28.26
CA SER A 375 2.25 -12.40 -28.93
C SER A 375 2.97 -13.48 -29.76
N GLU A 376 3.06 -14.70 -29.25
CA GLU A 376 3.71 -15.81 -29.93
C GLU A 376 2.87 -16.35 -31.11
N ALA A 377 1.55 -16.50 -30.94
CA ALA A 377 0.67 -16.97 -32.03
C ALA A 377 0.66 -15.99 -33.22
N VAL A 378 0.61 -14.68 -32.91
CA VAL A 378 0.70 -13.64 -33.95
C VAL A 378 2.07 -13.63 -34.63
N ALA A 379 3.16 -13.77 -33.87
CA ALA A 379 4.52 -13.81 -34.42
C ALA A 379 4.75 -15.04 -35.33
N ARG A 380 4.11 -16.17 -35.02
CA ARG A 380 4.15 -17.38 -35.88
C ARG A 380 3.17 -17.33 -37.07
N GLY A 381 2.33 -16.29 -37.16
CA GLY A 381 1.31 -16.14 -38.18
C GLY A 381 0.13 -17.15 -38.06
N GLU A 382 -0.07 -17.69 -36.87
CA GLU A 382 -1.14 -18.65 -36.55
C GLU A 382 -2.50 -17.96 -36.36
N ALA A 383 -2.50 -16.71 -35.95
CA ALA A 383 -3.68 -15.90 -35.75
C ALA A 383 -3.39 -14.42 -35.95
N THR A 384 -4.39 -13.65 -36.32
CA THR A 384 -4.37 -12.19 -36.17
C THR A 384 -4.50 -11.78 -34.69
N ILE A 385 -4.18 -10.54 -34.36
CA ILE A 385 -4.35 -10.02 -32.96
C ILE A 385 -5.80 -10.20 -32.51
N ASP A 386 -6.76 -9.85 -33.38
CA ASP A 386 -8.20 -9.90 -33.03
C ASP A 386 -8.66 -11.35 -32.79
N GLU A 387 -8.20 -12.30 -33.59
CA GLU A 387 -8.50 -13.72 -33.39
C GLU A 387 -7.85 -14.29 -32.13
N ALA A 388 -6.59 -13.92 -31.87
CA ALA A 388 -5.86 -14.37 -30.71
C ALA A 388 -6.48 -13.81 -29.39
N MET A 389 -6.95 -12.58 -29.39
CA MET A 389 -7.64 -11.98 -28.24
C MET A 389 -9.01 -12.59 -27.92
N GLN A 390 -9.63 -13.31 -28.86
CA GLN A 390 -10.87 -14.09 -28.64
C GLN A 390 -10.61 -15.52 -28.12
N SER A 391 -9.34 -15.95 -28.08
CA SER A 391 -8.98 -17.25 -27.55
C SER A 391 -9.13 -17.33 -26.01
N PRO A 392 -9.50 -18.49 -25.45
CA PRO A 392 -9.39 -18.73 -24.02
C PRO A 392 -7.97 -18.55 -23.45
N LEU A 393 -6.95 -18.57 -24.30
CA LEU A 393 -5.54 -18.39 -23.96
C LEU A 393 -5.08 -16.93 -24.09
N ALA A 394 -5.97 -15.96 -24.33
CA ALA A 394 -5.62 -14.56 -24.57
C ALA A 394 -4.76 -13.94 -23.45
N HIS A 395 -4.95 -14.37 -22.21
CA HIS A 395 -4.20 -13.90 -21.05
C HIS A 395 -3.16 -14.89 -20.52
N ALA A 396 -2.86 -15.96 -21.31
CA ALA A 396 -1.88 -16.95 -20.88
C ALA A 396 -0.46 -16.44 -21.08
N LEU A 397 0.31 -16.38 -20.00
CA LEU A 397 1.75 -16.13 -20.04
C LEU A 397 2.48 -17.38 -20.54
N THR A 398 3.48 -17.19 -21.40
CA THR A 398 4.39 -18.25 -21.86
C THR A 398 5.67 -18.31 -21.04
N ARG A 399 5.99 -17.23 -20.30
CA ARG A 399 7.15 -17.14 -19.41
C ARG A 399 6.82 -16.30 -18.17
N CYS A 400 7.26 -16.79 -17.01
CA CYS A 400 7.26 -16.02 -15.76
C CYS A 400 8.48 -16.40 -14.89
N LEU A 401 8.74 -15.67 -13.84
CA LEU A 401 9.70 -16.05 -12.79
C LEU A 401 9.05 -17.03 -11.84
N GLY A 402 9.85 -17.95 -11.28
CA GLY A 402 9.39 -18.99 -10.36
C GLY A 402 9.52 -20.39 -10.98
N ARG A 403 9.04 -21.38 -10.24
CA ARG A 403 9.02 -22.77 -10.73
C ARG A 403 7.77 -22.96 -11.59
N LEU A 404 7.93 -23.08 -12.90
CA LEU A 404 6.86 -23.58 -13.74
C LEU A 404 6.83 -25.10 -13.55
N ASP A 405 5.75 -25.64 -13.01
CA ASP A 405 5.45 -27.05 -13.13
C ASP A 405 5.13 -27.33 -14.60
N SER A 406 6.16 -27.71 -15.37
CA SER A 406 5.94 -28.24 -16.70
C SER A 406 5.24 -29.58 -16.51
N ALA A 407 3.97 -29.65 -16.91
CA ALA A 407 3.19 -30.91 -16.99
C ALA A 407 3.80 -31.96 -17.91
N ASP A 408 4.94 -31.65 -18.54
CA ASP A 408 5.65 -32.52 -19.52
C ASP A 408 6.98 -33.09 -18.98
N ALA A 409 7.19 -33.10 -17.65
CA ALA A 409 8.41 -33.69 -17.05
C ALA A 409 8.22 -35.15 -16.62
N ASP A 410 7.64 -36.00 -17.51
CA ASP A 410 7.80 -37.45 -17.45
C ASP A 410 9.17 -37.85 -18.04
N ASP A 411 10.26 -37.50 -17.36
CA ASP A 411 11.54 -38.18 -17.55
C ASP A 411 12.25 -38.37 -16.19
N ALA A 412 12.11 -39.63 -15.75
CA ALA A 412 12.68 -40.18 -14.54
C ALA A 412 14.20 -40.30 -14.65
N SER A 413 14.93 -39.24 -14.42
CA SER A 413 16.34 -39.34 -14.04
C SER A 413 16.61 -38.37 -12.87
N GLY A 414 16.74 -38.95 -11.68
CA GLY A 414 16.99 -38.27 -10.43
C GLY A 414 18.36 -37.57 -10.37
N ALA A 415 18.52 -36.52 -11.15
CA ALA A 415 19.54 -35.52 -10.95
C ALA A 415 18.84 -34.31 -10.34
N GLU A 416 19.23 -33.92 -9.13
CA GLU A 416 18.90 -32.63 -8.53
C GLU A 416 19.24 -31.53 -9.53
N ARG A 417 18.27 -31.15 -10.36
CA ARG A 417 18.40 -29.95 -11.20
C ARG A 417 18.38 -28.78 -10.25
N SER A 418 19.52 -28.11 -10.15
CA SER A 418 19.66 -26.78 -9.61
C SER A 418 18.72 -25.84 -10.39
N ALA A 419 17.44 -25.83 -10.05
CA ALA A 419 16.36 -25.13 -10.74
C ALA A 419 16.47 -23.59 -10.62
N ALA A 420 17.52 -23.08 -10.01
CA ALA A 420 17.69 -21.65 -9.70
C ALA A 420 18.55 -20.88 -10.72
N SER A 421 19.06 -21.49 -11.79
CA SER A 421 20.06 -20.83 -12.64
C SER A 421 19.65 -20.48 -14.05
N ASP A 422 18.51 -20.96 -14.56
CA ASP A 422 18.23 -20.90 -16.00
C ASP A 422 16.82 -20.34 -16.30
N VAL A 423 16.64 -19.02 -16.06
CA VAL A 423 15.47 -18.29 -16.53
C VAL A 423 15.75 -17.65 -17.89
N ALA A 424 14.90 -17.94 -18.89
CA ALA A 424 14.95 -17.25 -20.17
C ALA A 424 14.33 -15.85 -20.03
N PHE A 425 15.08 -14.82 -20.39
CA PHE A 425 14.64 -13.42 -20.35
C PHE A 425 15.11 -12.69 -21.60
N ASP A 426 14.44 -11.62 -21.95
CA ASP A 426 14.83 -10.73 -23.04
C ASP A 426 15.46 -9.45 -22.50
N VAL A 427 16.40 -8.87 -23.24
CA VAL A 427 17.07 -7.61 -22.91
C VAL A 427 17.14 -6.73 -24.12
N ARG A 428 16.85 -5.45 -23.95
CA ARG A 428 17.03 -4.40 -24.96
C ARG A 428 17.78 -3.23 -24.36
N ALA A 429 18.73 -2.69 -25.11
CA ALA A 429 19.46 -1.49 -24.74
C ALA A 429 19.26 -0.39 -25.77
N ARG A 430 19.16 0.86 -25.29
CA ARG A 430 18.97 2.05 -26.12
C ARG A 430 19.74 3.24 -25.52
N ASP A 431 20.26 4.09 -26.38
CA ASP A 431 20.76 5.40 -25.96
C ASP A 431 19.60 6.40 -25.96
N LEU A 432 19.41 7.07 -24.82
CA LEU A 432 18.42 8.13 -24.68
C LEU A 432 18.95 9.41 -25.28
N THR A 433 18.27 9.90 -26.31
CA THR A 433 18.63 11.14 -27.01
C THR A 433 17.52 12.15 -26.81
N GLY A 434 17.85 13.28 -26.19
CA GLY A 434 16.84 14.29 -25.91
C GLY A 434 16.06 14.05 -24.61
N ARG A 435 15.04 14.85 -24.40
CA ARG A 435 14.16 14.77 -23.23
C ARG A 435 13.07 13.72 -23.46
N GLY A 436 12.73 12.98 -22.43
CA GLY A 436 11.66 12.00 -22.50
C GLY A 436 11.42 11.26 -21.18
N TRP A 437 10.57 10.24 -21.25
CA TRP A 437 10.13 9.49 -20.09
C TRP A 437 10.29 8.00 -20.32
N VAL A 438 10.85 7.30 -19.35
CA VAL A 438 10.78 5.83 -19.27
C VAL A 438 9.60 5.48 -18.38
N VAL A 439 8.67 4.68 -18.90
CA VAL A 439 7.48 4.22 -18.18
C VAL A 439 7.49 2.70 -18.13
N LEU A 440 7.49 2.13 -16.92
CA LEU A 440 7.28 0.70 -16.69
C LEU A 440 5.88 0.49 -16.10
N CYS A 441 5.17 -0.57 -16.51
CA CYS A 441 3.84 -0.83 -15.98
C CYS A 441 3.42 -2.32 -16.07
N THR A 442 2.47 -2.71 -15.22
CA THR A 442 1.75 -3.98 -15.26
C THR A 442 0.56 -3.92 -16.21
N ASP A 443 -0.07 -5.07 -16.43
CA ASP A 443 -1.21 -5.24 -17.34
C ASP A 443 -2.46 -4.49 -16.88
N GLY A 444 -2.65 -4.28 -15.57
CA GLY A 444 -3.74 -3.45 -15.05
C GLY A 444 -3.73 -2.00 -15.52
N PHE A 445 -2.59 -1.51 -16.02
CA PHE A 445 -2.51 -0.25 -16.73
C PHE A 445 -2.61 -0.45 -18.25
N TRP A 446 -1.73 -1.26 -18.85
CA TRP A 446 -1.63 -1.32 -20.32
C TRP A 446 -2.81 -2.05 -20.99
N ASN A 447 -3.61 -2.82 -20.28
CA ASN A 447 -4.87 -3.37 -20.81
C ASN A 447 -5.86 -2.27 -21.27
N TYR A 448 -5.75 -1.07 -20.71
CA TYR A 448 -6.55 0.09 -21.13
C TYR A 448 -5.82 1.03 -22.08
N PHE A 449 -4.48 1.04 -22.06
CA PHE A 449 -3.62 1.98 -22.78
C PHE A 449 -2.41 1.25 -23.34
N SER A 450 -2.66 0.40 -24.34
CA SER A 450 -1.64 -0.53 -24.86
C SER A 450 -0.73 0.09 -25.91
N ALA A 451 -1.22 1.07 -26.67
CA ALA A 451 -0.43 1.72 -27.70
C ALA A 451 0.55 2.73 -27.09
N PRO A 452 1.76 2.84 -27.63
CA PRO A 452 2.72 3.87 -27.16
C PRO A 452 2.15 5.29 -27.20
N ASP A 453 1.32 5.60 -28.20
CA ASP A 453 0.71 6.93 -28.38
C ASP A 453 -0.32 7.25 -27.29
N ASP A 454 -1.07 6.25 -26.80
CA ASP A 454 -1.99 6.43 -25.67
C ASP A 454 -1.21 6.82 -24.41
N VAL A 455 -0.07 6.15 -24.18
CA VAL A 455 0.82 6.45 -23.04
C VAL A 455 1.40 7.87 -23.18
N ALA A 456 1.81 8.24 -24.39
CA ALA A 456 2.33 9.58 -24.68
C ALA A 456 1.29 10.68 -24.43
N GLU A 457 0.05 10.49 -24.87
CA GLU A 457 -1.06 11.43 -24.64
C GLU A 457 -1.28 11.64 -23.13
N LEU A 458 -1.31 10.53 -22.36
CA LEU A 458 -1.49 10.61 -20.92
C LEU A 458 -0.33 11.30 -20.21
N VAL A 459 0.91 11.04 -20.62
CA VAL A 459 2.10 11.70 -20.10
C VAL A 459 2.10 13.19 -20.44
N GLY A 460 1.87 13.55 -21.70
CA GLY A 460 1.77 14.94 -22.17
C GLY A 460 0.66 15.73 -21.49
N GLY A 461 -0.48 15.10 -21.27
CA GLY A 461 -1.63 15.69 -20.57
C GLY A 461 -1.40 16.00 -19.09
N ALA A 462 -0.26 15.58 -18.49
CA ALA A 462 0.14 15.99 -17.15
C ALA A 462 0.61 17.45 -17.08
N GLY A 463 0.89 18.08 -18.22
CA GLY A 463 1.31 19.46 -18.38
C GLY A 463 2.82 19.67 -18.31
N ALA A 464 3.29 20.78 -18.84
CA ALA A 464 4.70 21.12 -18.87
C ALA A 464 5.29 21.18 -17.45
N GLY A 465 6.47 20.54 -17.26
CA GLY A 465 7.14 20.52 -15.96
C GLY A 465 6.51 19.57 -14.93
N ALA A 466 5.64 18.66 -15.36
CA ALA A 466 5.10 17.63 -14.47
C ALA A 466 6.25 16.78 -13.88
N SER A 467 6.13 16.45 -12.60
CA SER A 467 7.09 15.54 -11.96
C SER A 467 6.76 14.07 -12.29
N PRO A 468 7.73 13.13 -12.20
CA PRO A 468 7.49 11.70 -12.35
C PRO A 468 6.34 11.20 -11.48
N ALA A 469 6.25 11.67 -10.23
CA ALA A 469 5.18 11.31 -9.30
C ALA A 469 3.79 11.78 -9.76
N ARG A 470 3.71 12.94 -10.40
CA ARG A 470 2.44 13.44 -10.96
C ARG A 470 2.01 12.60 -12.15
N ILE A 471 2.96 12.22 -13.01
CA ILE A 471 2.69 11.38 -14.17
C ILE A 471 2.26 9.98 -13.72
N ALA A 472 3.02 9.31 -12.85
CA ALA A 472 2.69 7.98 -12.36
C ALA A 472 1.26 7.92 -11.75
N ARG A 473 0.92 8.91 -10.91
CA ARG A 473 -0.44 9.03 -10.35
C ARG A 473 -1.51 9.23 -11.41
N ARG A 474 -1.23 10.06 -12.41
CA ARG A 474 -2.17 10.30 -13.51
C ARG A 474 -2.43 9.02 -14.30
N LEU A 475 -1.38 8.27 -14.67
CA LEU A 475 -1.50 7.04 -15.43
C LEU A 475 -2.35 6.00 -14.68
N VAL A 476 -2.06 5.75 -13.40
CA VAL A 476 -2.87 4.83 -12.58
C VAL A 476 -4.30 5.34 -12.41
N ALA A 477 -4.52 6.63 -12.17
CA ALA A 477 -5.86 7.19 -12.03
C ALA A 477 -6.71 6.99 -13.30
N HIS A 478 -6.11 7.08 -14.50
CA HIS A 478 -6.80 6.80 -15.75
C HIS A 478 -7.17 5.32 -15.90
N ALA A 479 -6.31 4.39 -15.48
CA ALA A 479 -6.64 2.95 -15.47
C ALA A 479 -7.82 2.65 -14.52
N LEU A 480 -7.80 3.24 -13.31
CA LEU A 480 -8.91 3.12 -12.35
C LEU A 480 -10.21 3.69 -12.90
N ALA A 481 -10.16 4.85 -13.59
CA ALA A 481 -11.33 5.47 -14.22
C ALA A 481 -11.93 4.63 -15.36
N ARG A 482 -11.11 3.78 -16.01
CA ARG A 482 -11.57 2.84 -17.05
C ARG A 482 -12.12 1.53 -16.46
N GLY A 483 -12.11 1.36 -15.16
CA GLY A 483 -12.74 0.22 -14.48
C GLY A 483 -11.88 -0.43 -13.40
N GLY A 484 -10.55 -0.22 -13.40
CA GLY A 484 -9.63 -0.73 -12.38
C GLY A 484 -9.84 -2.23 -12.10
N GLN A 485 -9.91 -3.03 -13.16
CA GLN A 485 -10.24 -4.47 -13.08
C GLN A 485 -9.14 -5.26 -12.37
N ASP A 486 -7.89 -4.80 -12.52
CA ASP A 486 -6.70 -5.42 -11.97
C ASP A 486 -5.89 -4.48 -11.09
N ASN A 487 -4.87 -5.03 -10.42
CA ASN A 487 -3.81 -4.29 -9.78
C ASN A 487 -3.10 -3.45 -10.85
N ALA A 488 -2.83 -2.18 -10.59
CA ALA A 488 -2.25 -1.26 -11.58
C ALA A 488 -0.99 -0.61 -11.02
N THR A 489 0.14 -0.97 -11.60
CA THR A 489 1.45 -0.48 -11.16
C THR A 489 2.17 0.24 -12.28
N VAL A 490 2.70 1.42 -11.97
CA VAL A 490 3.47 2.25 -12.91
C VAL A 490 4.67 2.86 -12.21
N VAL A 491 5.85 2.78 -12.85
CA VAL A 491 7.08 3.50 -12.45
C VAL A 491 7.53 4.40 -13.59
N VAL A 492 7.84 5.65 -13.28
CA VAL A 492 8.20 6.69 -14.27
C VAL A 492 9.55 7.30 -13.93
N TYR A 493 10.41 7.45 -14.94
CA TYR A 493 11.67 8.19 -14.88
C TYR A 493 11.68 9.33 -15.89
N GLU A 494 12.08 10.55 -15.46
CA GLU A 494 12.31 11.68 -16.35
C GLU A 494 13.77 11.72 -16.80
N HIS A 495 13.98 11.59 -18.11
CA HIS A 495 15.28 11.87 -18.73
C HIS A 495 15.29 13.30 -19.27
N ARG A 496 16.26 14.12 -18.84
CA ARG A 496 16.31 15.55 -19.15
C ARG A 496 17.24 15.92 -20.31
N GLY A 497 17.87 14.90 -20.93
CA GLY A 497 18.83 15.05 -21.98
C GLY A 497 20.28 15.15 -21.50
#